data_6ad07f9f433d6c05123e59f6aff67439
#
_entry.id   6ad07f9f433d6c05123e59f6aff67439
#
_cell.length_a   1.000
_cell.length_b   1.000
_cell.length_c   1.000
_cell.angle_alpha   90.00
_cell.angle_beta   90.00
_cell.angle_gamma   90.00
#
_symmetry.space_group_name_H-M   'P 1'
#
loop_
_entity.id
_entity.type
_entity.pdbx_description
1 polymer ?
#
loop_
_entity_poly.entity_id
_entity_poly.type
_entity_poly.pdbx_seq_one_letter_code
_entity_poly.pdbx_strand_id
1 'polypeptide(L)'
;MKVSVPGKALLLGEYAVLEGAPAMVAAVSARAVGRRVPRRGRESPVVQSVRTAAEALGATHGGGLEIDTDGFRGPRRNKLGLGSSAASAVAAAALLRGRTDETVYRVALEGHRAAARGKGSGVDVCAAYRGGVLACAYQPGPVEALPSEIPGLHLAIFHLGPSAKTSSFIRACRAAPSWNRWVQELADLAGAGVAAYRSADAGLWLNRVRAFGRAMEGLGHDAGVPVVTEPCRRLMDGAEAFGGAAKPAGAGGGDVAVAWLPDRSRVPELAEQVGLRALPLSVDPVGLRREEEASE
;
A
#
# COMPACT_ATOMS: atom_id res chain seq x y z
N MET A 1 1.28 -26.61 4.35
CA MET A 1 1.41 -25.24 4.93
C MET A 1 0.60 -24.28 4.11
N LYS A 2 -0.31 -23.60 4.73
CA LYS A 2 -1.14 -22.54 4.16
C LYS A 2 -0.83 -21.21 4.89
N VAL A 3 -0.79 -20.10 4.16
CA VAL A 3 -0.52 -18.76 4.72
C VAL A 3 -1.50 -17.75 4.14
N SER A 4 -1.74 -16.67 4.87
CA SER A 4 -2.43 -15.50 4.32
C SER A 4 -1.66 -14.22 4.63
N VAL A 5 -1.77 -13.24 3.73
CA VAL A 5 -0.98 -12.01 3.75
C VAL A 5 -1.86 -10.84 3.34
N PRO A 6 -1.94 -9.77 4.14
CA PRO A 6 -2.78 -8.61 3.83
C PRO A 6 -2.22 -7.78 2.67
N GLY A 7 -3.10 -6.99 2.09
CA GLY A 7 -2.73 -5.90 1.20
C GLY A 7 -2.26 -4.66 1.96
N LYS A 8 -2.10 -3.57 1.24
CA LYS A 8 -1.68 -2.28 1.81
C LYS A 8 -2.40 -1.09 1.18
N ALA A 9 -2.49 0.00 1.94
CA ALA A 9 -2.78 1.35 1.46
C ALA A 9 -1.71 2.30 1.98
N LEU A 10 -1.14 3.14 1.11
CA LEU A 10 -0.17 4.15 1.52
C LEU A 10 -0.94 5.35 2.07
N LEU A 11 -0.61 5.76 3.30
CA LEU A 11 -1.30 6.84 4.00
C LEU A 11 -0.63 8.19 3.76
N LEU A 12 0.72 8.25 3.82
CA LEU A 12 1.56 9.40 3.49
C LEU A 12 2.94 8.92 3.01
N GLY A 13 3.68 9.81 2.34
CA GLY A 13 5.07 9.59 1.97
C GLY A 13 5.28 9.13 0.53
N GLU A 14 4.24 9.18 -0.32
CA GLU A 14 4.37 8.96 -1.74
C GLU A 14 5.47 9.86 -2.33
N TYR A 15 6.20 9.34 -3.29
CA TYR A 15 7.35 9.99 -3.94
C TYR A 15 8.52 10.26 -2.98
N ALA A 16 8.29 10.97 -1.87
CA ALA A 16 9.33 11.38 -0.92
C ALA A 16 10.06 10.19 -0.26
N VAL A 17 9.39 9.08 -0.05
CA VAL A 17 10.01 7.85 0.49
C VAL A 17 11.10 7.29 -0.43
N LEU A 18 11.05 7.58 -1.72
CA LEU A 18 12.07 7.16 -2.68
C LEU A 18 13.36 7.98 -2.55
N GLU A 19 13.29 9.10 -1.86
CA GLU A 19 14.41 10.00 -1.55
C GLU A 19 14.77 9.97 -0.04
N GLY A 20 14.29 8.95 0.68
CA GLY A 20 14.67 8.70 2.08
C GLY A 20 13.75 9.30 3.15
N ALA A 21 12.69 10.01 2.77
CA ALA A 21 11.70 10.51 3.72
C ALA A 21 10.89 9.36 4.35
N PRO A 22 10.25 9.59 5.51
CA PRO A 22 9.34 8.61 6.09
C PRO A 22 8.09 8.43 5.24
N ALA A 23 7.53 7.22 5.27
CA ALA A 23 6.21 6.92 4.73
C ALA A 23 5.33 6.30 5.81
N MET A 24 4.02 6.51 5.71
CA MET A 24 3.03 5.81 6.50
C MET A 24 2.25 4.87 5.62
N VAL A 25 2.09 3.63 6.05
CA VAL A 25 1.39 2.58 5.33
C VAL A 25 0.50 1.79 6.27
N ALA A 26 -0.71 1.46 5.83
CA ALA A 26 -1.60 0.55 6.53
C ALA A 26 -1.67 -0.78 5.80
N ALA A 27 -1.58 -1.88 6.52
CA ALA A 27 -2.06 -3.16 6.03
C ALA A 27 -3.59 -3.15 5.98
N VAL A 28 -4.18 -3.78 4.96
CA VAL A 28 -5.63 -3.77 4.75
C VAL A 28 -6.19 -5.18 4.61
N SER A 29 -7.44 -5.37 5.01
CA SER A 29 -8.10 -6.67 5.17
C SER A 29 -8.31 -7.48 3.88
N ALA A 30 -7.97 -6.94 2.70
CA ALA A 30 -7.83 -7.74 1.48
C ALA A 30 -6.58 -8.63 1.60
N ARG A 31 -6.74 -9.96 1.54
CA ARG A 31 -5.62 -10.90 1.79
C ARG A 31 -5.34 -11.79 0.57
N ALA A 32 -4.05 -12.04 0.32
CA ALA A 32 -3.62 -13.15 -0.52
C ALA A 32 -3.57 -14.42 0.31
N VAL A 33 -4.02 -15.52 -0.26
CA VAL A 33 -3.96 -16.84 0.38
C VAL A 33 -3.04 -17.74 -0.44
N GLY A 34 -2.01 -18.28 0.21
CA GLY A 34 -1.03 -19.13 -0.44
C GLY A 34 -0.94 -20.52 0.16
N ARG A 35 -0.66 -21.52 -0.69
CA ARG A 35 -0.39 -22.91 -0.26
C ARG A 35 0.69 -23.56 -1.11
N ARG A 36 1.35 -24.57 -0.54
CA ARG A 36 2.24 -25.46 -1.27
C ARG A 36 1.44 -26.46 -2.08
N VAL A 37 1.87 -26.74 -3.30
CA VAL A 37 1.30 -27.80 -4.14
C VAL A 37 2.41 -28.71 -4.66
N PRO A 38 2.13 -30.02 -4.94
CA PRO A 38 3.16 -30.98 -5.33
C PRO A 38 3.86 -30.60 -6.64
N ARG A 39 3.11 -30.12 -7.63
CA ARG A 39 3.66 -29.80 -8.96
C ARG A 39 3.83 -28.30 -9.14
N ARG A 40 4.98 -27.91 -9.69
CA ARG A 40 5.26 -26.53 -10.07
C ARG A 40 4.48 -26.17 -11.34
N GLY A 41 3.55 -25.22 -11.21
CA GLY A 41 2.84 -24.61 -12.33
C GLY A 41 3.54 -23.35 -12.84
N ARG A 42 2.80 -22.53 -13.62
CA ARG A 42 3.27 -21.22 -14.06
C ARG A 42 3.22 -20.23 -12.89
N GLU A 43 4.38 -19.79 -12.45
CA GLU A 43 4.50 -18.78 -11.39
C GLU A 43 4.55 -17.36 -11.99
N SER A 44 4.02 -16.38 -11.27
CA SER A 44 4.13 -14.97 -11.65
C SER A 44 5.59 -14.49 -11.56
N PRO A 45 5.98 -13.42 -12.28
CA PRO A 45 7.35 -12.90 -12.22
C PRO A 45 7.84 -12.58 -10.80
N VAL A 46 6.97 -12.07 -9.94
CA VAL A 46 7.35 -11.79 -8.55
C VAL A 46 7.61 -13.08 -7.76
N VAL A 47 6.80 -14.11 -7.95
CA VAL A 47 7.01 -15.41 -7.28
C VAL A 47 8.29 -16.07 -7.75
N GLN A 48 8.61 -15.99 -9.04
CA GLN A 48 9.88 -16.51 -9.60
C GLN A 48 11.10 -15.79 -8.98
N SER A 49 11.06 -14.45 -8.91
CA SER A 49 12.14 -13.66 -8.29
C SER A 49 12.32 -13.97 -6.81
N VAL A 50 11.22 -14.16 -6.08
CA VAL A 50 11.25 -14.57 -4.66
C VAL A 50 11.82 -15.97 -4.51
N ARG A 51 11.51 -16.90 -5.41
CA ARG A 51 12.08 -18.24 -5.40
C ARG A 51 13.59 -18.19 -5.58
N THR A 52 14.10 -17.43 -6.56
CA THR A 52 15.54 -17.24 -6.77
C THR A 52 16.22 -16.70 -5.52
N ALA A 53 15.62 -15.68 -4.85
CA ALA A 53 16.15 -15.13 -3.61
C ALA A 53 16.13 -16.16 -2.46
N ALA A 54 15.06 -16.97 -2.37
CA ALA A 54 14.94 -18.00 -1.35
C ALA A 54 15.96 -19.14 -1.55
N GLU A 55 16.16 -19.57 -2.77
CA GLU A 55 17.14 -20.61 -3.15
C GLU A 55 18.58 -20.15 -2.84
N ALA A 56 18.92 -18.90 -3.11
CA ALA A 56 20.21 -18.30 -2.75
C ALA A 56 20.49 -18.34 -1.23
N LEU A 57 19.42 -18.41 -0.41
CA LEU A 57 19.50 -18.54 1.05
C LEU A 57 19.21 -19.98 1.54
N GLY A 58 19.38 -20.97 0.67
CA GLY A 58 19.30 -22.40 1.01
C GLY A 58 17.87 -22.93 1.16
N ALA A 59 16.86 -22.31 0.57
CA ALA A 59 15.51 -22.90 0.51
C ALA A 59 15.48 -24.07 -0.48
N THR A 60 14.93 -25.21 -0.05
CA THR A 60 14.96 -26.48 -0.80
C THR A 60 13.59 -26.93 -1.32
N HIS A 61 12.52 -26.12 -1.16
CA HIS A 61 11.19 -26.52 -1.61
C HIS A 61 11.07 -26.53 -3.13
N GLY A 62 11.16 -27.71 -3.74
CA GLY A 62 11.09 -27.93 -5.19
C GLY A 62 9.67 -27.94 -5.80
N GLY A 63 8.63 -28.01 -4.97
CA GLY A 63 7.23 -28.02 -5.41
C GLY A 63 6.72 -26.67 -5.88
N GLY A 64 5.46 -26.64 -6.32
CA GLY A 64 4.77 -25.43 -6.75
C GLY A 64 4.18 -24.63 -5.61
N LEU A 65 3.82 -23.41 -5.94
CA LEU A 65 3.04 -22.50 -5.08
C LEU A 65 1.75 -22.11 -5.79
N GLU A 66 0.66 -22.15 -5.07
CA GLU A 66 -0.61 -21.55 -5.49
C GLU A 66 -0.90 -20.37 -4.57
N ILE A 67 -1.05 -19.18 -5.17
CA ILE A 67 -1.30 -17.94 -4.44
C ILE A 67 -2.51 -17.28 -5.06
N ASP A 68 -3.61 -17.32 -4.32
CA ASP A 68 -4.85 -16.64 -4.68
C ASP A 68 -4.77 -15.16 -4.27
N THR A 69 -5.09 -14.28 -5.20
CA THR A 69 -5.13 -12.83 -5.02
C THR A 69 -6.46 -12.23 -5.44
N ASP A 70 -7.52 -13.02 -5.48
CA ASP A 70 -8.84 -12.54 -5.93
C ASP A 70 -9.40 -11.47 -4.99
N GLY A 71 -9.07 -11.49 -3.68
CA GLY A 71 -9.38 -10.42 -2.75
C GLY A 71 -8.83 -9.03 -3.12
N PHE A 72 -7.88 -8.95 -4.06
CA PHE A 72 -7.30 -7.71 -4.58
C PHE A 72 -7.94 -7.25 -5.90
N ARG A 73 -9.04 -7.87 -6.29
CA ARG A 73 -9.71 -7.59 -7.56
C ARG A 73 -11.09 -7.01 -7.34
N GLY A 74 -11.44 -6.06 -8.17
CA GLY A 74 -12.80 -5.54 -8.26
C GLY A 74 -13.73 -6.49 -9.01
N PRO A 75 -15.04 -6.16 -9.07
CA PRO A 75 -16.06 -6.99 -9.73
C PRO A 75 -15.76 -7.31 -11.20
N ARG A 76 -15.07 -6.42 -11.91
CA ARG A 76 -14.63 -6.60 -13.30
C ARG A 76 -13.25 -7.29 -13.38
N ARG A 77 -12.81 -7.98 -12.31
CA ARG A 77 -11.50 -8.63 -12.17
C ARG A 77 -10.28 -7.69 -12.40
N ASN A 78 -10.50 -6.38 -12.43
CA ASN A 78 -9.43 -5.37 -12.46
C ASN A 78 -8.72 -5.32 -11.11
N LYS A 79 -7.40 -5.03 -11.12
CA LYS A 79 -6.62 -4.84 -9.89
C LYS A 79 -7.08 -3.58 -9.16
N LEU A 80 -7.14 -3.65 -7.83
CA LEU A 80 -7.54 -2.52 -6.97
C LEU A 80 -6.35 -1.67 -6.47
N GLY A 81 -5.11 -1.96 -6.85
CA GLY A 81 -3.95 -1.21 -6.39
C GLY A 81 -3.53 -1.43 -4.93
N LEU A 82 -4.10 -2.44 -4.28
CA LEU A 82 -3.89 -2.74 -2.86
C LEU A 82 -2.62 -3.56 -2.54
N GLY A 83 -1.65 -3.62 -3.45
CA GLY A 83 -0.36 -4.26 -3.18
C GLY A 83 -0.35 -5.79 -3.32
N SER A 84 -1.18 -6.39 -4.18
CA SER A 84 -1.19 -7.84 -4.42
C SER A 84 0.18 -8.43 -4.76
N SER A 85 1.08 -7.68 -5.40
CA SER A 85 2.45 -8.10 -5.71
C SER A 85 3.28 -8.30 -4.44
N ALA A 86 3.22 -7.34 -3.50
CA ALA A 86 3.92 -7.44 -2.22
C ALA A 86 3.36 -8.57 -1.35
N ALA A 87 2.02 -8.71 -1.29
CA ALA A 87 1.39 -9.81 -0.59
C ALA A 87 1.80 -11.18 -1.16
N SER A 88 1.86 -11.31 -2.51
CA SER A 88 2.33 -12.52 -3.18
C SER A 88 3.81 -12.80 -2.88
N ALA A 89 4.65 -11.77 -2.80
CA ALA A 89 6.07 -11.93 -2.47
C ALA A 89 6.24 -12.48 -1.06
N VAL A 90 5.54 -11.92 -0.07
CA VAL A 90 5.58 -12.39 1.32
C VAL A 90 5.04 -13.81 1.46
N ALA A 91 3.91 -14.11 0.81
CA ALA A 91 3.33 -15.46 0.82
C ALA A 91 4.29 -16.49 0.19
N ALA A 92 4.89 -16.17 -0.96
CA ALA A 92 5.85 -17.04 -1.63
C ALA A 92 7.09 -17.29 -0.75
N ALA A 93 7.65 -16.24 -0.15
CA ALA A 93 8.81 -16.36 0.73
C ALA A 93 8.52 -17.27 1.93
N ALA A 94 7.36 -17.09 2.59
CA ALA A 94 6.94 -17.91 3.71
C ALA A 94 6.77 -19.38 3.32
N LEU A 95 6.13 -19.64 2.19
CA LEU A 95 5.92 -20.99 1.68
C LEU A 95 7.23 -21.69 1.28
N LEU A 96 8.14 -20.99 0.60
CA LEU A 96 9.43 -21.54 0.19
C LEU A 96 10.32 -21.82 1.40
N ARG A 97 10.35 -20.93 2.38
CA ARG A 97 11.13 -21.09 3.62
C ARG A 97 10.50 -22.02 4.65
N GLY A 98 9.18 -22.27 4.57
CA GLY A 98 8.45 -23.05 5.58
C GLY A 98 8.33 -22.36 6.95
N ARG A 99 8.48 -21.03 7.00
CA ARG A 99 8.59 -20.19 8.19
C ARG A 99 7.76 -18.91 8.06
N THR A 100 7.67 -18.16 9.16
CA THR A 100 7.02 -16.83 9.21
C THR A 100 7.88 -15.79 9.93
N ASP A 101 9.16 -16.09 10.15
CA ASP A 101 10.14 -15.24 10.83
C ASP A 101 10.70 -14.11 9.92
N GLU A 102 11.56 -13.27 10.45
CA GLU A 102 12.15 -12.10 9.78
C GLU A 102 12.97 -12.46 8.52
N THR A 103 13.42 -13.72 8.41
CA THR A 103 14.10 -14.18 7.17
C THR A 103 13.17 -14.18 5.98
N VAL A 104 11.87 -14.43 6.20
CA VAL A 104 10.82 -14.34 5.19
C VAL A 104 10.69 -12.92 4.66
N TYR A 105 10.71 -11.92 5.55
CA TYR A 105 10.66 -10.52 5.15
C TYR A 105 11.82 -10.14 4.21
N ARG A 106 13.05 -10.52 4.58
CA ARG A 106 14.24 -10.23 3.76
C ARG A 106 14.16 -10.87 2.37
N VAL A 107 13.78 -12.14 2.30
CA VAL A 107 13.59 -12.86 1.03
C VAL A 107 12.48 -12.21 0.17
N ALA A 108 11.35 -11.87 0.79
CA ALA A 108 10.25 -11.21 0.10
C ALA A 108 10.65 -9.84 -0.46
N LEU A 109 11.37 -9.05 0.33
CA LEU A 109 11.85 -7.73 -0.06
C LEU A 109 12.83 -7.80 -1.23
N GLU A 110 13.80 -8.71 -1.17
CA GLU A 110 14.78 -8.92 -2.22
C GLU A 110 14.12 -9.39 -3.52
N GLY A 111 13.29 -10.44 -3.45
CA GLY A 111 12.60 -10.97 -4.63
C GLY A 111 11.59 -9.96 -5.23
N HIS A 112 10.87 -9.21 -4.39
CA HIS A 112 9.96 -8.16 -4.86
C HIS A 112 10.70 -7.04 -5.60
N ARG A 113 11.86 -6.60 -5.08
CA ARG A 113 12.72 -5.61 -5.73
C ARG A 113 13.30 -6.12 -7.04
N ALA A 114 13.78 -7.36 -7.06
CA ALA A 114 14.30 -7.97 -8.29
C ALA A 114 13.24 -8.00 -9.40
N ALA A 115 12.00 -8.39 -9.06
CA ALA A 115 10.87 -8.34 -9.98
C ALA A 115 10.55 -6.92 -10.48
N ALA A 116 10.75 -5.91 -9.63
CA ALA A 116 10.58 -4.48 -9.95
C ALA A 116 11.84 -3.85 -10.59
N ARG A 117 12.84 -4.63 -10.94
CA ARG A 117 14.14 -4.17 -11.52
C ARG A 117 14.86 -3.17 -10.61
N GLY A 118 14.93 -3.48 -9.33
CA GLY A 118 15.58 -2.66 -8.32
C GLY A 118 14.78 -1.42 -7.86
N LYS A 119 13.54 -1.26 -8.33
CA LYS A 119 12.69 -0.09 -8.02
C LYS A 119 11.73 -0.38 -6.86
N GLY A 120 11.32 0.69 -6.18
CA GLY A 120 10.35 0.64 -5.09
C GLY A 120 10.97 0.75 -3.70
N SER A 121 10.24 1.37 -2.79
CA SER A 121 10.69 1.62 -1.42
C SER A 121 10.67 0.37 -0.52
N GLY A 122 9.87 -0.64 -0.87
CA GLY A 122 9.66 -1.84 -0.05
C GLY A 122 8.70 -1.66 1.13
N VAL A 123 8.10 -0.48 1.32
CA VAL A 123 7.14 -0.25 2.41
C VAL A 123 5.86 -1.08 2.26
N ASP A 124 5.49 -1.44 1.04
CA ASP A 124 4.38 -2.33 0.75
C ASP A 124 4.65 -3.78 1.22
N VAL A 125 5.87 -4.26 1.02
CA VAL A 125 6.32 -5.57 1.55
C VAL A 125 6.36 -5.54 3.08
N CYS A 126 6.82 -4.41 3.66
CA CYS A 126 6.85 -4.22 5.11
C CYS A 126 5.44 -4.31 5.71
N ALA A 127 4.47 -3.58 5.15
CA ALA A 127 3.08 -3.62 5.61
C ALA A 127 2.46 -5.02 5.46
N ALA A 128 2.67 -5.67 4.32
CA ALA A 128 2.18 -7.02 4.07
C ALA A 128 2.75 -8.06 5.05
N TYR A 129 4.02 -7.90 5.45
CA TYR A 129 4.66 -8.80 6.40
C TYR A 129 4.24 -8.51 7.85
N ARG A 130 4.22 -7.25 8.28
CA ARG A 130 4.04 -6.86 9.69
C ARG A 130 2.59 -6.65 10.10
N GLY A 131 1.73 -6.19 9.21
CA GLY A 131 0.35 -5.76 9.55
C GLY A 131 0.30 -4.38 10.20
N GLY A 132 -0.90 -3.94 10.58
CA GLY A 132 -1.14 -2.70 11.30
C GLY A 132 -0.91 -1.43 10.48
N VAL A 133 -0.74 -0.32 11.19
CA VAL A 133 -0.31 0.96 10.63
C VAL A 133 1.15 1.18 11.01
N LEU A 134 1.98 1.49 10.03
CA LEU A 134 3.43 1.58 10.20
C LEU A 134 3.94 2.92 9.68
N ALA A 135 4.87 3.53 10.42
CA ALA A 135 5.78 4.53 9.88
C ALA A 135 7.08 3.82 9.46
N CYS A 136 7.47 3.99 8.20
CA CYS A 136 8.59 3.28 7.60
C CYS A 136 9.53 4.25 6.88
N ALA A 137 10.85 4.01 6.98
CA ALA A 137 11.81 4.54 6.02
C ALA A 137 11.84 3.68 4.75
N TYR A 138 12.65 4.07 3.78
CA TYR A 138 13.02 3.20 2.64
C TYR A 138 13.61 1.88 3.17
N GLN A 139 13.09 0.74 2.70
CA GLN A 139 13.44 -0.58 3.26
C GLN A 139 14.69 -1.18 2.60
N PRO A 140 15.54 -1.95 3.32
CA PRO A 140 15.46 -2.15 4.77
C PRO A 140 15.83 -0.89 5.54
N GLY A 141 15.03 -0.55 6.53
CA GLY A 141 15.20 0.65 7.35
C GLY A 141 14.29 0.63 8.57
N PRO A 142 14.33 1.67 9.39
CA PRO A 142 13.52 1.76 10.59
C PRO A 142 12.02 1.61 10.30
N VAL A 143 11.35 0.89 11.19
CA VAL A 143 9.89 0.68 11.17
C VAL A 143 9.37 0.90 12.58
N GLU A 144 8.34 1.71 12.69
CA GLU A 144 7.61 1.99 13.92
C GLU A 144 6.15 1.57 13.73
N ALA A 145 5.61 0.79 14.66
CA ALA A 145 4.18 0.51 14.72
C ALA A 145 3.45 1.71 15.31
N LEU A 146 2.41 2.16 14.62
CA LEU A 146 1.55 3.27 15.05
C LEU A 146 0.19 2.73 15.51
N PRO A 147 -0.63 3.55 16.23
CA PRO A 147 -2.01 3.20 16.54
C PRO A 147 -2.77 2.77 15.29
N SER A 148 -3.67 1.80 15.41
CA SER A 148 -4.47 1.31 14.29
C SER A 148 -5.45 2.35 13.75
N GLU A 149 -5.82 3.33 14.57
CA GLU A 149 -6.75 4.41 14.26
C GLU A 149 -6.44 5.67 15.07
N ILE A 150 -6.96 6.80 14.61
CA ILE A 150 -7.02 8.03 15.40
C ILE A 150 -8.43 8.11 15.99
N PRO A 151 -8.60 8.29 17.31
CA PRO A 151 -9.92 8.42 17.91
C PRO A 151 -10.76 9.51 17.24
N GLY A 152 -12.00 9.18 16.91
CA GLY A 152 -12.92 10.09 16.22
C GLY A 152 -12.68 10.24 14.72
N LEU A 153 -11.77 9.46 14.12
CA LEU A 153 -11.59 9.41 12.67
C LEU A 153 -11.70 7.98 12.13
N HIS A 154 -12.39 7.85 11.02
CA HIS A 154 -12.61 6.57 10.33
C HIS A 154 -11.95 6.58 8.96
N LEU A 155 -10.98 5.67 8.78
CA LEU A 155 -10.34 5.43 7.49
C LEU A 155 -11.30 4.71 6.55
N ALA A 156 -11.51 5.28 5.36
CA ALA A 156 -12.22 4.66 4.25
C ALA A 156 -11.32 4.60 3.01
N ILE A 157 -11.46 3.56 2.20
CA ILE A 157 -10.69 3.36 0.98
C ILE A 157 -11.65 3.39 -0.19
N PHE A 158 -11.38 4.24 -1.18
CA PHE A 158 -12.20 4.42 -2.36
C PHE A 158 -11.49 3.94 -3.61
N HIS A 159 -12.22 3.26 -4.48
CA HIS A 159 -11.70 2.87 -5.80
C HIS A 159 -11.92 4.01 -6.79
N LEU A 160 -10.82 4.50 -7.38
CA LEU A 160 -10.82 5.64 -8.31
C LEU A 160 -10.98 5.22 -9.80
N GLY A 161 -10.91 3.92 -10.09
CA GLY A 161 -10.93 3.42 -11.46
C GLY A 161 -9.60 2.82 -11.91
N PRO A 162 -9.38 2.69 -13.23
CA PRO A 162 -8.19 2.05 -13.77
C PRO A 162 -6.90 2.76 -13.37
N SER A 163 -5.86 1.99 -13.10
CA SER A 163 -4.54 2.48 -12.73
C SER A 163 -3.73 2.93 -13.94
N ALA A 164 -3.02 4.04 -13.78
CA ALA A 164 -1.88 4.35 -14.63
C ALA A 164 -0.66 3.51 -14.23
N LYS A 165 0.33 3.38 -15.12
CA LYS A 165 1.60 2.71 -14.78
C LYS A 165 2.40 3.56 -13.80
N THR A 166 2.47 3.15 -12.55
CA THR A 166 3.22 3.82 -11.46
C THR A 166 4.62 4.27 -11.90
N SER A 167 5.36 3.43 -12.61
CA SER A 167 6.71 3.76 -13.07
C SER A 167 6.78 4.89 -14.08
N SER A 168 5.73 5.12 -14.88
CA SER A 168 5.67 6.24 -15.82
C SER A 168 5.40 7.55 -15.09
N PHE A 169 4.55 7.54 -14.08
CA PHE A 169 4.27 8.71 -13.23
C PHE A 169 5.51 9.15 -12.45
N ILE A 170 6.17 8.22 -11.75
CA ILE A 170 7.41 8.51 -11.02
C ILE A 170 8.46 9.10 -11.95
N ARG A 171 8.61 8.58 -13.17
CA ARG A 171 9.58 9.09 -14.14
C ARG A 171 9.21 10.50 -14.60
N ALA A 172 7.96 10.79 -14.90
CA ALA A 172 7.51 12.10 -15.33
C ALA A 172 7.70 13.13 -14.20
N CYS A 173 7.31 12.80 -12.97
CA CYS A 173 7.49 13.67 -11.81
C CYS A 173 8.97 13.97 -11.54
N ARG A 174 9.85 12.96 -11.62
CA ARG A 174 11.30 13.17 -11.44
C ARG A 174 11.95 14.01 -12.54
N ALA A 175 11.37 14.05 -13.72
CA ALA A 175 11.85 14.86 -14.83
C ALA A 175 11.37 16.33 -14.74
N ALA A 176 10.41 16.65 -13.89
CA ALA A 176 9.90 18.00 -13.71
C ALA A 176 10.98 18.91 -13.05
N PRO A 177 11.20 20.13 -13.52
CA PRO A 177 12.17 21.07 -12.92
C PRO A 177 11.89 21.35 -11.43
N SER A 178 10.64 21.29 -11.01
CA SER A 178 10.19 21.51 -9.64
C SER A 178 10.29 20.26 -8.74
N TRP A 179 10.83 19.13 -9.23
CA TRP A 179 10.90 17.86 -8.47
C TRP A 179 11.46 18.00 -7.06
N ASN A 180 12.64 18.64 -6.93
CA ASN A 180 13.30 18.78 -5.63
C ASN A 180 12.45 19.58 -4.62
N ARG A 181 11.77 20.64 -5.09
CA ARG A 181 10.86 21.42 -4.25
C ARG A 181 9.70 20.58 -3.75
N TRP A 182 9.02 19.89 -4.67
CA TRP A 182 7.84 19.10 -4.30
C TRP A 182 8.19 17.90 -3.41
N VAL A 183 9.31 17.24 -3.70
CA VAL A 183 9.73 16.10 -2.88
C VAL A 183 10.12 16.51 -1.47
N GLN A 184 10.75 17.69 -1.32
CA GLN A 184 11.04 18.24 0.01
C GLN A 184 9.76 18.59 0.77
N GLU A 185 8.80 19.26 0.12
CA GLU A 185 7.50 19.57 0.71
C GLU A 185 6.74 18.31 1.13
N LEU A 186 6.70 17.28 0.28
CA LEU A 186 6.10 15.99 0.61
C LEU A 186 6.82 15.28 1.76
N ALA A 187 8.16 15.41 1.85
CA ALA A 187 8.95 14.85 2.94
C ALA A 187 8.61 15.51 4.29
N ASP A 188 8.56 16.85 4.31
CA ASP A 188 8.21 17.62 5.50
C ASP A 188 6.80 17.32 5.97
N LEU A 189 5.84 17.26 5.03
CA LEU A 189 4.46 16.89 5.32
C LEU A 189 4.33 15.44 5.82
N ALA A 190 5.10 14.50 5.27
CA ALA A 190 5.11 13.12 5.74
C ALA A 190 5.65 13.00 7.16
N GLY A 191 6.77 13.66 7.48
CA GLY A 191 7.33 13.70 8.83
C GLY A 191 6.37 14.31 9.84
N ALA A 192 5.78 15.47 9.51
CA ALA A 192 4.78 16.12 10.36
C ALA A 192 3.49 15.28 10.49
N GLY A 193 3.11 14.55 9.44
CA GLY A 193 1.97 13.64 9.46
C GLY A 193 2.19 12.45 10.37
N VAL A 194 3.39 11.84 10.36
CA VAL A 194 3.76 10.76 11.32
C VAL A 194 3.61 11.27 12.75
N ALA A 195 4.09 12.48 13.06
CA ALA A 195 3.99 13.07 14.39
C ALA A 195 2.53 13.30 14.79
N ALA A 196 1.70 13.86 13.90
CA ALA A 196 0.28 14.10 14.15
C ALA A 196 -0.50 12.79 14.37
N TYR A 197 -0.21 11.75 13.58
CA TYR A 197 -0.84 10.44 13.76
C TYR A 197 -0.46 9.78 15.08
N ARG A 198 0.83 9.84 15.44
CA ARG A 198 1.36 9.31 16.71
C ARG A 198 0.73 9.97 17.94
N SER A 199 0.51 11.28 17.87
CA SER A 199 -0.16 12.02 18.96
C SER A 199 -1.68 11.85 18.98
N ALA A 200 -2.24 11.11 18.03
CA ALA A 200 -3.69 10.94 17.84
C ALA A 200 -4.46 12.28 17.73
N ASP A 201 -3.81 13.33 17.22
CA ASP A 201 -4.43 14.62 16.99
C ASP A 201 -5.17 14.61 15.64
N ALA A 202 -6.48 14.43 15.72
CA ALA A 202 -7.36 14.34 14.57
C ALA A 202 -7.32 15.60 13.68
N GLY A 203 -7.27 16.79 14.28
CA GLY A 203 -7.23 18.06 13.55
C GLY A 203 -5.92 18.25 12.79
N LEU A 204 -4.79 18.02 13.45
CA LEU A 204 -3.47 18.06 12.81
C LEU A 204 -3.36 17.02 11.71
N TRP A 205 -3.82 15.79 11.96
CA TRP A 205 -3.79 14.72 10.96
C TRP A 205 -4.56 15.11 9.69
N LEU A 206 -5.81 15.52 9.80
CA LEU A 206 -6.63 15.93 8.66
C LEU A 206 -5.98 17.08 7.88
N ASN A 207 -5.40 18.05 8.57
CA ASN A 207 -4.68 19.15 7.93
C ASN A 207 -3.45 18.66 7.14
N ARG A 208 -2.69 17.68 7.66
CA ARG A 208 -1.55 17.08 6.96
C ARG A 208 -1.98 16.29 5.73
N VAL A 209 -3.06 15.49 5.84
CA VAL A 209 -3.62 14.76 4.70
C VAL A 209 -4.06 15.72 3.58
N ARG A 210 -4.76 16.80 3.91
CA ARG A 210 -5.18 17.82 2.93
C ARG A 210 -3.98 18.47 2.26
N ALA A 211 -3.01 18.93 3.04
CA ALA A 211 -1.80 19.56 2.52
C ALA A 211 -1.01 18.60 1.63
N PHE A 212 -0.88 17.33 2.03
CA PHE A 212 -0.18 16.31 1.25
C PHE A 212 -0.88 16.02 -0.08
N GLY A 213 -2.22 15.92 -0.07
CA GLY A 213 -3.01 15.75 -1.29
C GLY A 213 -2.82 16.91 -2.29
N ARG A 214 -2.82 18.15 -1.80
CA ARG A 214 -2.56 19.35 -2.62
C ARG A 214 -1.13 19.39 -3.16
N ALA A 215 -0.15 19.00 -2.37
CA ALA A 215 1.25 18.91 -2.83
C ALA A 215 1.41 17.83 -3.93
N MET A 216 0.73 16.68 -3.79
CA MET A 216 0.69 15.68 -4.87
C MET A 216 0.03 16.23 -6.15
N GLU A 217 -1.00 17.04 -6.02
CA GLU A 217 -1.67 17.68 -7.16
C GLU A 217 -0.76 18.67 -7.85
N GLY A 218 -0.07 19.55 -7.08
CA GLY A 218 0.90 20.51 -7.60
C GLY A 218 2.07 19.81 -8.32
N LEU A 219 2.61 18.74 -7.74
CA LEU A 219 3.62 17.92 -8.40
C LEU A 219 3.12 17.35 -9.73
N GLY A 220 1.88 16.84 -9.76
CA GLY A 220 1.28 16.29 -10.98
C GLY A 220 1.08 17.36 -12.05
N HIS A 221 0.62 18.55 -11.67
CA HIS A 221 0.47 19.69 -12.56
C HIS A 221 1.81 20.08 -13.22
N ASP A 222 2.85 20.28 -12.41
CA ASP A 222 4.17 20.66 -12.90
C ASP A 222 4.84 19.57 -13.75
N ALA A 223 4.53 18.30 -13.46
CA ALA A 223 5.02 17.16 -14.23
C ALA A 223 4.19 16.83 -15.48
N GLY A 224 3.07 17.51 -15.72
CA GLY A 224 2.17 17.26 -16.84
C GLY A 224 1.47 15.90 -16.78
N VAL A 225 1.27 15.33 -15.57
CA VAL A 225 0.59 14.04 -15.37
C VAL A 225 -0.49 14.15 -14.29
N PRO A 226 -1.65 13.48 -14.45
CA PRO A 226 -2.76 13.59 -13.51
C PRO A 226 -2.51 12.72 -12.26
N VAL A 227 -1.56 13.11 -11.40
CA VAL A 227 -1.31 12.45 -10.10
C VAL A 227 -2.59 12.44 -9.27
N VAL A 228 -3.24 13.58 -9.15
CA VAL A 228 -4.62 13.69 -8.65
C VAL A 228 -5.54 13.70 -9.86
N THR A 229 -6.30 12.63 -10.03
CA THR A 229 -7.30 12.51 -11.11
C THR A 229 -8.57 13.26 -10.72
N GLU A 230 -9.42 13.58 -11.71
CA GLU A 230 -10.70 14.23 -11.44
C GLU A 230 -11.59 13.46 -10.44
N PRO A 231 -11.74 12.12 -10.51
CA PRO A 231 -12.45 11.38 -9.46
C PRO A 231 -11.82 11.53 -8.07
N CYS A 232 -10.48 11.60 -8.00
CA CYS A 232 -9.80 11.80 -6.72
C CYS A 232 -10.01 13.22 -6.18
N ARG A 233 -10.01 14.23 -7.04
CA ARG A 233 -10.29 15.62 -6.66
C ARG A 233 -11.70 15.75 -6.07
N ARG A 234 -12.72 15.20 -6.76
CA ARG A 234 -14.09 15.18 -6.21
C ARG A 234 -14.16 14.52 -4.84
N LEU A 235 -13.38 13.43 -4.63
CA LEU A 235 -13.32 12.79 -3.32
C LEU A 235 -12.66 13.68 -2.27
N MET A 236 -11.59 14.39 -2.62
CA MET A 236 -10.90 15.33 -1.71
C MET A 236 -11.86 16.46 -1.29
N ASP A 237 -12.52 17.09 -2.24
CA ASP A 237 -13.48 18.18 -1.99
C ASP A 237 -14.70 17.68 -1.19
N GLY A 238 -15.25 16.54 -1.55
CA GLY A 238 -16.36 15.91 -0.83
C GLY A 238 -15.99 15.54 0.60
N ALA A 239 -14.82 14.92 0.81
CA ALA A 239 -14.36 14.59 2.16
C ALA A 239 -14.16 15.84 3.03
N GLU A 240 -13.65 16.94 2.46
CA GLU A 240 -13.48 18.21 3.16
C GLU A 240 -14.84 18.82 3.54
N ALA A 241 -15.84 18.76 2.69
CA ALA A 241 -17.21 19.19 2.99
C ALA A 241 -17.86 18.41 4.15
N PHE A 242 -17.44 17.16 4.36
CA PHE A 242 -17.85 16.32 5.50
C PHE A 242 -16.94 16.47 6.74
N GLY A 243 -16.07 17.48 6.75
CA GLY A 243 -15.14 17.74 7.86
C GLY A 243 -13.93 16.79 7.88
N GLY A 244 -13.78 15.95 6.86
CA GLY A 244 -12.73 14.97 6.70
C GLY A 244 -11.58 15.43 5.81
N ALA A 245 -10.80 14.50 5.31
CA ALA A 245 -9.72 14.73 4.34
C ALA A 245 -9.51 13.46 3.49
N ALA A 246 -9.08 13.64 2.24
CA ALA A 246 -8.74 12.53 1.37
C ALA A 246 -7.51 12.84 0.50
N LYS A 247 -6.88 11.78 -0.03
CA LYS A 247 -5.75 11.88 -0.97
C LYS A 247 -5.58 10.60 -1.78
N PRO A 248 -4.86 10.62 -2.92
CA PRO A 248 -4.47 9.38 -3.59
C PRO A 248 -3.66 8.46 -2.67
N ALA A 249 -3.78 7.14 -2.81
CA ALA A 249 -2.96 6.16 -2.09
C ALA A 249 -1.99 5.45 -3.04
N GLY A 250 -0.75 5.94 -3.12
CA GLY A 250 0.27 5.49 -4.06
C GLY A 250 0.67 6.60 -5.04
N ALA A 251 1.19 6.24 -6.22
CA ALA A 251 1.69 7.21 -7.19
C ALA A 251 0.60 8.10 -7.84
N GLY A 252 -0.66 7.92 -7.49
CA GLY A 252 -1.79 8.59 -8.12
C GLY A 252 -2.15 7.99 -9.50
N GLY A 253 -2.96 8.73 -10.26
CA GLY A 253 -3.38 8.31 -11.60
C GLY A 253 -4.45 7.21 -11.62
N GLY A 254 -5.15 6.97 -10.51
CA GLY A 254 -6.18 5.94 -10.39
C GLY A 254 -5.95 4.99 -9.21
N ASP A 255 -6.34 3.71 -9.35
CA ASP A 255 -6.35 2.68 -8.31
C ASP A 255 -7.22 3.09 -7.11
N VAL A 256 -6.63 3.46 -6.00
CA VAL A 256 -7.35 3.80 -4.77
C VAL A 256 -6.94 5.15 -4.20
N ALA A 257 -7.85 5.71 -3.44
CA ALA A 257 -7.62 6.83 -2.53
C ALA A 257 -8.01 6.44 -1.11
N VAL A 258 -7.42 7.12 -0.15
CA VAL A 258 -7.77 7.03 1.27
C VAL A 258 -8.48 8.30 1.71
N ALA A 259 -9.47 8.15 2.55
CA ALA A 259 -10.21 9.26 3.16
C ALA A 259 -10.38 9.00 4.66
N TRP A 260 -10.37 10.05 5.46
CA TRP A 260 -10.72 10.03 6.86
C TRP A 260 -11.93 10.91 7.09
N LEU A 261 -12.96 10.36 7.72
CA LEU A 261 -14.18 11.06 8.10
C LEU A 261 -14.39 11.01 9.61
N PRO A 262 -14.89 12.08 10.22
CA PRO A 262 -15.25 12.07 11.65
C PRO A 262 -16.39 11.10 11.96
N ASP A 263 -17.28 10.88 11.00
CA ASP A 263 -18.44 9.99 11.14
C ASP A 263 -18.42 8.89 10.06
N ARG A 264 -18.27 7.64 10.49
CA ARG A 264 -18.26 6.47 9.61
C ARG A 264 -19.57 6.30 8.84
N SER A 265 -20.70 6.69 9.44
CA SER A 265 -22.01 6.55 8.81
C SER A 265 -22.16 7.40 7.54
N ARG A 266 -21.31 8.44 7.39
CA ARG A 266 -21.27 9.33 6.22
C ARG A 266 -20.51 8.77 5.02
N VAL A 267 -19.79 7.65 5.18
CA VAL A 267 -19.03 7.04 4.06
C VAL A 267 -19.90 6.67 2.86
N PRO A 268 -21.08 6.05 3.00
CA PRO A 268 -21.98 5.77 1.88
C PRO A 268 -22.48 7.04 1.18
N GLU A 269 -22.82 8.07 1.95
CA GLU A 269 -23.29 9.35 1.42
C GLU A 269 -22.21 10.06 0.60
N LEU A 270 -20.97 10.10 1.13
CA LEU A 270 -19.83 10.61 0.37
C LEU A 270 -19.60 9.81 -0.92
N ALA A 271 -19.67 8.47 -0.84
CA ALA A 271 -19.48 7.59 -2.00
C ALA A 271 -20.49 7.89 -3.12
N GLU A 272 -21.76 8.07 -2.76
CA GLU A 272 -22.84 8.43 -3.69
C GLU A 272 -22.61 9.82 -4.28
N GLN A 273 -22.36 10.83 -3.43
CA GLN A 273 -22.14 12.22 -3.86
C GLN A 273 -20.99 12.34 -4.89
N VAL A 274 -19.88 11.63 -4.68
CA VAL A 274 -18.73 11.73 -5.59
C VAL A 274 -18.75 10.70 -6.72
N GLY A 275 -19.73 9.80 -6.75
CA GLY A 275 -19.87 8.75 -7.75
C GLY A 275 -18.74 7.71 -7.70
N LEU A 276 -18.24 7.39 -6.50
CA LEU A 276 -17.15 6.43 -6.29
C LEU A 276 -17.60 5.28 -5.38
N ARG A 277 -16.91 4.16 -5.52
CA ARG A 277 -17.15 2.99 -4.68
C ARG A 277 -16.21 3.00 -3.46
N ALA A 278 -16.78 3.06 -2.26
CA ALA A 278 -16.08 2.73 -1.04
C ALA A 278 -15.83 1.21 -0.97
N LEU A 279 -14.60 0.81 -0.69
CA LEU A 279 -14.24 -0.60 -0.54
C LEU A 279 -14.51 -1.05 0.90
N PRO A 280 -15.10 -2.24 1.14
CA PRO A 280 -15.38 -2.74 2.48
C PRO A 280 -14.09 -3.28 3.14
N LEU A 281 -13.12 -2.41 3.32
CA LEU A 281 -11.80 -2.72 3.86
C LEU A 281 -11.57 -1.99 5.17
N SER A 282 -10.83 -2.64 6.06
CA SER A 282 -10.35 -2.08 7.32
C SER A 282 -8.84 -2.25 7.43
N VAL A 283 -8.22 -1.59 8.41
CA VAL A 283 -6.84 -1.89 8.81
C VAL A 283 -6.79 -3.34 9.28
N ASP A 284 -5.82 -4.10 8.78
CA ASP A 284 -5.55 -5.47 9.21
C ASP A 284 -4.39 -5.44 10.22
N PRO A 285 -4.63 -5.73 11.51
CA PRO A 285 -3.60 -5.65 12.53
C PRO A 285 -2.54 -6.76 12.39
N VAL A 286 -2.85 -7.81 11.63
CA VAL A 286 -2.00 -8.99 11.50
C VAL A 286 -1.42 -9.06 10.08
N GLY A 287 -0.10 -9.05 9.97
CA GLY A 287 0.61 -9.23 8.71
C GLY A 287 0.52 -10.66 8.19
N LEU A 288 1.67 -11.19 7.79
CA LEU A 288 1.79 -12.61 7.45
C LEU A 288 1.33 -13.50 8.61
N ARG A 289 0.41 -14.42 8.32
CA ARG A 289 0.03 -15.47 9.29
C ARG A 289 -0.04 -16.85 8.63
N ARG A 290 0.23 -17.87 9.43
CA ARG A 290 -0.04 -19.25 9.07
C ARG A 290 -1.52 -19.52 9.30
N GLU A 291 -2.16 -20.11 8.31
CA GLU A 291 -3.55 -20.57 8.44
C GLU A 291 -3.56 -22.02 8.91
N GLU A 292 -4.50 -22.33 9.79
CA GLU A 292 -4.79 -23.72 10.15
C GLU A 292 -5.38 -24.43 8.92
N GLU A 293 -4.90 -25.61 8.63
CA GLU A 293 -5.56 -26.49 7.66
C GLU A 293 -6.82 -27.00 8.35
N ALA A 294 -8.00 -26.69 7.80
CA ALA A 294 -9.23 -27.25 8.31
C ALA A 294 -9.06 -28.77 8.34
N SER A 295 -9.23 -29.38 9.52
CA SER A 295 -9.30 -30.84 9.66
C SER A 295 -10.52 -31.29 8.85
N GLU A 296 -10.28 -32.03 7.75
CA GLU A 296 -11.34 -32.70 7.00
C GLU A 296 -11.99 -33.79 7.84
#